data_d3971547ad9646bd7f349db8ad0c0130
#
_entry.id   d3971547ad9646bd7f349db8ad0c0130
#
_cell.length_a   1.000
_cell.length_b   1.000
_cell.length_c   1.000
_cell.angle_alpha   90.00
_cell.angle_beta   90.00
_cell.angle_gamma   90.00
#
_symmetry.space_group_name_H-M   'P 1'
#
loop_
_entity.id
_entity.type
_entity.pdbx_description
1 polymer ?
#
loop_
_entity_poly.entity_id
_entity_poly.type
_entity_poly.pdbx_seq_one_letter_code
_entity_poly.pdbx_strand_id
1 'polypeptide(L)'
;MAIPFVPRIDDAPYAEITQVSPLIQRVIAKNPSKFSYHGTGTYILGTNDVVVIDPGPKLDSHRDALHAALDGRNVVGIVVTHCHSDHSPLTEWLYGETGATRYAIGPHRVYEGFVEEDDHDASEDDPADAVESDEEKETTDLAFSPDAAVIDGERFLSTKEFA
;
A
#
# COMPACT_ATOMS: atom_id res chain seq x y z
N MET A 1 15.92 -2.53 -26.81
CA MET A 1 14.46 -2.73 -27.01
C MET A 1 13.79 -1.87 -25.93
N ALA A 2 13.06 -0.82 -26.32
CA ALA A 2 12.37 0.05 -25.36
C ALA A 2 11.17 -0.71 -24.81
N ILE A 3 11.00 -0.71 -23.49
CA ILE A 3 9.80 -1.24 -22.86
C ILE A 3 8.66 -0.30 -23.25
N PRO A 4 7.59 -0.79 -23.93
CA PRO A 4 6.49 0.09 -24.30
C PRO A 4 5.85 0.64 -23.03
N PHE A 5 5.78 1.95 -22.91
CA PHE A 5 4.97 2.60 -21.89
C PHE A 5 3.50 2.23 -22.18
N VAL A 6 2.87 1.53 -21.25
CA VAL A 6 1.44 1.25 -21.32
C VAL A 6 0.73 2.49 -20.79
N PRO A 7 0.07 3.28 -21.67
CA PRO A 7 -0.69 4.41 -21.21
C PRO A 7 -1.84 3.92 -20.31
N ARG A 8 -2.30 4.79 -19.44
CA ARG A 8 -3.41 4.62 -18.51
C ARG A 8 -4.37 3.49 -18.88
N ILE A 9 -4.54 2.54 -17.95
CA ILE A 9 -5.65 1.59 -18.08
C ILE A 9 -6.90 2.37 -17.67
N ASP A 10 -7.71 2.79 -18.62
CA ASP A 10 -8.92 3.57 -18.36
C ASP A 10 -9.96 2.80 -17.52
N ASP A 11 -9.82 1.46 -17.44
CA ASP A 11 -10.69 0.55 -16.71
C ASP A 11 -9.90 -0.28 -15.68
N ALA A 12 -9.21 0.38 -14.74
CA ALA A 12 -8.58 -0.34 -13.64
C ALA A 12 -9.67 -1.04 -12.79
N PRO A 13 -9.49 -2.34 -12.43
CA PRO A 13 -10.46 -3.10 -11.66
C PRO A 13 -10.42 -2.66 -10.19
N TYR A 14 -10.92 -1.46 -9.91
CA TYR A 14 -10.96 -0.90 -8.57
C TYR A 14 -11.89 -1.69 -7.66
N ALA A 15 -11.44 -1.95 -6.44
CA ALA A 15 -12.20 -2.69 -5.44
C ALA A 15 -12.64 -4.10 -5.92
N GLU A 16 -11.94 -4.67 -6.89
CA GLU A 16 -12.17 -6.02 -7.38
C GLU A 16 -10.99 -6.93 -7.05
N ILE A 17 -11.28 -8.20 -6.74
CA ILE A 17 -10.25 -9.20 -6.49
C ILE A 17 -9.70 -9.68 -7.83
N THR A 18 -8.41 -9.44 -8.09
CA THR A 18 -7.71 -9.91 -9.28
C THR A 18 -6.73 -11.02 -8.90
N GLN A 19 -6.83 -12.18 -9.57
CA GLN A 19 -5.85 -13.25 -9.39
C GLN A 19 -4.58 -12.92 -10.16
N VAL A 20 -3.45 -12.79 -9.45
CA VAL A 20 -2.13 -12.49 -10.02
C VAL A 20 -1.35 -13.79 -10.28
N SER A 21 -1.43 -14.73 -9.34
CA SER A 21 -0.83 -16.06 -9.45
C SER A 21 -1.65 -17.05 -8.60
N PRO A 22 -1.37 -18.37 -8.64
CA PRO A 22 -2.13 -19.35 -7.84
C PRO A 22 -2.23 -19.01 -6.34
N LEU A 23 -1.24 -18.32 -5.78
CA LEU A 23 -1.19 -17.97 -4.36
C LEU A 23 -1.30 -16.45 -4.10
N ILE A 24 -1.41 -15.63 -5.12
CA ILE A 24 -1.40 -14.17 -4.97
C ILE A 24 -2.63 -13.57 -5.60
N GLN A 25 -3.40 -12.84 -4.81
CA GLN A 25 -4.49 -11.99 -5.23
C GLN A 25 -4.15 -10.52 -4.98
N ARG A 26 -4.79 -9.63 -5.71
CA ARG A 26 -4.61 -8.19 -5.58
C ARG A 26 -5.95 -7.48 -5.61
N VAL A 27 -6.08 -6.45 -4.77
CA VAL A 27 -7.18 -5.46 -4.82
C VAL A 27 -6.56 -4.09 -5.03
N ILE A 28 -7.02 -3.33 -6.01
CA ILE A 28 -6.53 -1.97 -6.30
C ILE A 28 -7.46 -0.96 -5.66
N ALA A 29 -6.90 -0.05 -4.87
CA ALA A 29 -7.62 1.09 -4.30
C ALA A 29 -7.89 2.16 -5.37
N LYS A 30 -9.02 2.87 -5.27
CA LYS A 30 -9.36 3.94 -6.21
C LYS A 30 -8.75 5.27 -5.74
N ASN A 31 -7.42 5.33 -5.74
CA ASN A 31 -6.63 6.52 -5.40
C ASN A 31 -5.58 6.81 -6.50
N PRO A 32 -6.00 6.99 -7.78
CA PRO A 32 -5.05 7.28 -8.86
C PRO A 32 -4.37 8.63 -8.62
N SER A 33 -3.05 8.65 -8.71
CA SER A 33 -2.22 9.85 -8.55
C SER A 33 -0.91 9.72 -9.33
N LYS A 34 -0.08 10.75 -9.34
CA LYS A 34 1.26 10.68 -9.91
C LYS A 34 2.16 9.65 -9.21
N PHE A 35 1.88 9.32 -7.94
CA PHE A 35 2.64 8.37 -7.11
C PHE A 35 2.09 6.95 -7.20
N SER A 36 0.78 6.79 -7.18
CA SER A 36 0.12 5.48 -7.19
C SER A 36 -0.26 5.00 -8.60
N TYR A 37 -0.11 5.83 -9.62
CA TYR A 37 -0.49 5.59 -11.01
C TYR A 37 -1.98 5.24 -11.16
N HIS A 38 -2.33 3.94 -11.22
CA HIS A 38 -3.73 3.49 -11.25
C HIS A 38 -4.36 3.38 -9.88
N GLY A 39 -3.59 3.44 -8.83
CA GLY A 39 -3.99 3.23 -7.44
C GLY A 39 -3.12 2.19 -6.75
N THR A 40 -3.07 2.28 -5.44
CA THR A 40 -2.27 1.40 -4.60
C THR A 40 -2.86 0.00 -4.58
N GLY A 41 -2.00 -1.01 -4.70
CA GLY A 41 -2.38 -2.41 -4.70
C GLY A 41 -2.17 -3.06 -3.35
N THR A 42 -3.24 -3.59 -2.75
CA THR A 42 -3.15 -4.52 -1.62
C THR A 42 -3.00 -5.95 -2.14
N TYR A 43 -2.06 -6.70 -1.61
CA TYR A 43 -1.83 -8.09 -2.00
C TYR A 43 -2.24 -9.05 -0.90
N ILE A 44 -2.90 -10.15 -1.29
CA ILE A 44 -3.32 -11.23 -0.39
C ILE A 44 -2.58 -12.49 -0.84
N LEU A 45 -1.73 -13.02 0.03
CA LEU A 45 -0.91 -14.20 -0.21
C LEU A 45 -1.50 -15.38 0.55
N GLY A 46 -1.67 -16.52 -0.13
CA GLY A 46 -2.24 -17.74 0.43
C GLY A 46 -3.67 -17.99 0.00
N THR A 47 -4.25 -19.09 0.49
CA THR A 47 -5.63 -19.48 0.17
C THR A 47 -6.54 -19.49 1.39
N ASN A 48 -6.25 -20.26 2.43
CA ASN A 48 -7.01 -20.31 3.69
C ASN A 48 -6.29 -19.51 4.79
N ASP A 49 -5.01 -19.79 5.02
CA ASP A 49 -4.14 -18.97 5.85
C ASP A 49 -3.53 -17.89 4.94
N VAL A 50 -3.85 -16.64 5.20
CA VAL A 50 -3.42 -15.56 4.30
C VAL A 50 -2.61 -14.49 5.02
N VAL A 51 -1.68 -13.91 4.27
CA VAL A 51 -0.96 -12.69 4.65
C VAL A 51 -1.46 -11.55 3.77
N VAL A 52 -1.77 -10.41 4.39
CA VAL A 52 -2.16 -9.20 3.69
C VAL A 52 -0.97 -8.24 3.66
N ILE A 53 -0.60 -7.77 2.48
CA ILE A 53 0.49 -6.80 2.29
C ILE A 53 -0.13 -5.47 1.87
N ASP A 54 0.24 -4.41 2.56
CA ASP A 54 -0.23 -3.05 2.37
C ASP A 54 -1.76 -2.96 2.32
N PRO A 55 -2.45 -2.97 3.47
CA PRO A 55 -3.92 -2.90 3.52
C PRO A 55 -4.53 -1.70 2.80
N GLY A 56 -3.73 -0.64 2.58
CA GLY A 56 -4.07 0.47 1.70
C GLY A 56 -4.68 1.69 2.40
N PRO A 57 -5.18 2.64 1.60
CA PRO A 57 -5.74 3.90 2.09
C PRO A 57 -7.11 3.71 2.74
N LYS A 58 -7.49 4.65 3.62
CA LYS A 58 -8.81 4.70 4.27
C LYS A 58 -9.92 5.07 3.27
N LEU A 59 -10.19 4.18 2.32
CA LEU A 59 -11.32 4.28 1.39
C LEU A 59 -12.33 3.19 1.71
N ASP A 60 -13.59 3.56 1.92
CA ASP A 60 -14.65 2.61 2.27
C ASP A 60 -14.81 1.49 1.23
N SER A 61 -14.78 1.85 -0.06
CA SER A 61 -14.87 0.86 -1.14
C SER A 61 -13.72 -0.15 -1.13
N HIS A 62 -12.50 0.29 -0.78
CA HIS A 62 -11.33 -0.58 -0.70
C HIS A 62 -11.41 -1.48 0.53
N ARG A 63 -11.79 -0.93 1.69
CA ARG A 63 -12.04 -1.69 2.91
C ARG A 63 -13.09 -2.78 2.70
N ASP A 64 -14.23 -2.43 2.07
CA ASP A 64 -15.33 -3.36 1.84
C ASP A 64 -14.91 -4.49 0.86
N ALA A 65 -14.09 -4.16 -0.14
CA ALA A 65 -13.50 -5.15 -1.05
C ALA A 65 -12.54 -6.09 -0.33
N LEU A 66 -11.69 -5.57 0.56
CA LEU A 66 -10.80 -6.40 1.37
C LEU A 66 -11.59 -7.28 2.34
N HIS A 67 -12.61 -6.75 2.99
CA HIS A 67 -13.47 -7.52 3.86
C HIS A 67 -14.10 -8.71 3.11
N ALA A 68 -14.65 -8.46 1.92
CA ALA A 68 -15.20 -9.52 1.07
C ALA A 68 -14.14 -10.52 0.58
N ALA A 69 -12.93 -10.04 0.25
CA ALA A 69 -11.82 -10.89 -0.17
C ALA A 69 -11.32 -11.82 0.95
N LEU A 70 -11.44 -11.39 2.20
CA LEU A 70 -10.93 -12.11 3.37
C LEU A 70 -12.01 -12.96 4.06
N ASP A 71 -13.25 -12.93 3.58
CA ASP A 71 -14.35 -13.70 4.18
C ASP A 71 -14.03 -15.21 4.23
N GLY A 72 -14.17 -15.79 5.42
CA GLY A 72 -13.87 -17.19 5.70
C GLY A 72 -12.38 -17.55 5.69
N ARG A 73 -11.46 -16.60 5.54
CA ARG A 73 -10.01 -16.83 5.58
C ARG A 73 -9.41 -16.48 6.94
N ASN A 74 -8.32 -17.13 7.29
CA ASN A 74 -7.56 -16.85 8.49
C ASN A 74 -6.41 -15.90 8.15
N VAL A 75 -6.49 -14.64 8.54
CA VAL A 75 -5.39 -13.68 8.36
C VAL A 75 -4.34 -13.96 9.43
N VAL A 76 -3.19 -14.46 9.02
CA VAL A 76 -2.08 -14.86 9.92
C VAL A 76 -1.02 -13.77 10.08
N GLY A 77 -1.05 -12.75 9.24
CA GLY A 77 -0.13 -11.61 9.32
C GLY A 77 -0.53 -10.47 8.42
N ILE A 78 -0.17 -9.26 8.83
CA ILE A 78 -0.33 -8.02 8.09
C ILE A 78 1.06 -7.43 7.90
N VAL A 79 1.48 -7.25 6.66
CA VAL A 79 2.80 -6.71 6.33
C VAL A 79 2.62 -5.31 5.74
N VAL A 80 3.37 -4.35 6.25
CA VAL A 80 3.41 -2.99 5.71
C VAL A 80 4.81 -2.73 5.15
N THR A 81 4.88 -2.44 3.85
CA THR A 81 6.15 -2.17 3.17
C THR A 81 6.74 -0.85 3.63
N HIS A 82 5.90 0.17 3.74
CA HIS A 82 6.26 1.50 4.26
C HIS A 82 4.99 2.24 4.71
N CYS A 83 5.17 3.31 5.47
CA CYS A 83 4.08 4.00 6.16
C CYS A 83 3.54 5.23 5.40
N HIS A 84 3.49 5.23 4.07
CA HIS A 84 2.74 6.23 3.35
C HIS A 84 1.22 6.03 3.52
N SER A 85 0.49 7.13 3.42
CA SER A 85 -0.96 7.18 3.70
C SER A 85 -1.83 6.36 2.75
N ASP A 86 -1.26 5.82 1.71
CA ASP A 86 -1.92 4.93 0.76
C ASP A 86 -1.57 3.44 0.98
N HIS A 87 -0.68 3.09 1.92
CA HIS A 87 -0.27 1.71 2.22
C HIS A 87 -0.71 1.22 3.60
N SER A 88 -0.48 2.01 4.65
CA SER A 88 -0.66 1.56 6.05
C SER A 88 -2.01 1.85 6.71
N PRO A 89 -2.80 2.86 6.34
CA PRO A 89 -3.90 3.35 7.19
C PRO A 89 -5.03 2.35 7.49
N LEU A 90 -5.30 1.40 6.60
CA LEU A 90 -6.28 0.32 6.87
C LEU A 90 -5.73 -0.81 7.73
N THR A 91 -4.44 -0.79 8.08
CA THR A 91 -3.81 -1.79 8.95
C THR A 91 -4.49 -1.85 10.33
N GLU A 92 -4.85 -0.71 10.90
CA GLU A 92 -5.49 -0.65 12.21
C GLU A 92 -6.89 -1.27 12.21
N TRP A 93 -7.68 -1.00 11.16
CA TRP A 93 -8.96 -1.66 10.96
C TRP A 93 -8.79 -3.17 10.82
N LEU A 94 -7.87 -3.62 9.96
CA LEU A 94 -7.67 -5.05 9.68
C LEU A 94 -7.14 -5.79 10.93
N TYR A 95 -6.29 -5.14 11.72
CA TYR A 95 -5.84 -5.65 13.02
C TYR A 95 -7.01 -5.81 13.99
N GLY A 96 -7.91 -4.82 14.06
CA GLY A 96 -9.10 -4.89 14.90
C GLY A 96 -10.04 -6.04 14.54
N GLU A 97 -10.18 -6.36 13.25
CA GLU A 97 -11.02 -7.46 12.76
C GLU A 97 -10.40 -8.84 12.97
N THR A 98 -9.08 -8.95 12.88
CA THR A 98 -8.40 -10.25 12.76
C THR A 98 -7.49 -10.59 13.95
N GLY A 99 -6.96 -9.59 14.64
CA GLY A 99 -5.92 -9.76 15.64
C GLY A 99 -4.57 -10.22 15.08
N ALA A 100 -4.39 -10.19 13.76
CA ALA A 100 -3.18 -10.66 13.10
C ALA A 100 -1.99 -9.75 13.39
N THR A 101 -0.82 -10.33 13.65
CA THR A 101 0.41 -9.57 13.92
C THR A 101 0.77 -8.64 12.76
N ARG A 102 1.09 -7.39 13.08
CA ARG A 102 1.52 -6.37 12.12
C ARG A 102 3.04 -6.37 12.02
N TYR A 103 3.55 -6.53 10.81
CA TYR A 103 4.97 -6.62 10.49
C TYR A 103 5.40 -5.44 9.61
N ALA A 104 6.53 -4.83 9.94
CA ALA A 104 7.22 -3.85 9.10
C ALA A 104 8.70 -3.79 9.52
N ILE A 105 9.53 -3.08 8.77
CA ILE A 105 10.94 -2.85 9.15
C ILE A 105 11.05 -2.07 10.47
N GLY A 106 10.05 -1.29 10.83
CA GLY A 106 9.97 -0.51 12.06
C GLY A 106 8.88 0.57 11.96
N PRO A 107 8.69 1.36 13.02
CA PRO A 107 7.85 2.56 12.97
C PRO A 107 8.49 3.61 12.07
N HIS A 108 7.68 4.53 11.55
CA HIS A 108 8.22 5.68 10.84
C HIS A 108 9.21 6.43 11.72
N ARG A 109 10.43 6.65 11.22
CA ARG A 109 11.45 7.45 11.90
C ARG A 109 11.59 8.77 11.16
N VAL A 110 11.19 9.85 11.81
CA VAL A 110 11.58 11.18 11.37
C VAL A 110 13.06 11.32 11.72
N TYR A 111 13.94 11.34 10.74
CA TYR A 111 15.34 11.68 10.96
C TYR A 111 15.40 13.18 11.22
N GLU A 112 15.72 13.59 12.46
CA GLU A 112 16.04 14.98 12.75
C GLU A 112 17.26 15.37 11.90
N GLY A 113 17.05 16.27 10.96
CA GLY A 113 18.10 16.73 10.02
C GLY A 113 17.83 16.43 8.54
N PHE A 114 16.81 15.67 8.19
CA PHE A 114 16.30 15.64 6.83
C PHE A 114 15.43 16.89 6.64
N VAL A 115 16.05 17.99 6.24
CA VAL A 115 15.32 19.10 5.63
C VAL A 115 15.01 18.57 4.22
N GLU A 116 13.73 18.40 3.89
CA GLU A 116 13.34 18.32 2.49
C GLU A 116 13.83 19.63 1.86
N GLU A 117 14.99 19.57 1.20
CA GLU A 117 15.37 20.65 0.30
C GLU A 117 14.32 20.61 -0.79
N ASP A 118 13.41 21.56 -0.75
CA ASP A 118 12.55 21.89 -1.90
C ASP A 118 13.51 22.14 -3.06
N ASP A 119 13.74 21.14 -3.90
CA ASP A 119 14.40 21.30 -5.18
C ASP A 119 13.48 22.14 -6.08
N HIS A 120 13.32 23.41 -5.70
CA HIS A 120 12.92 24.44 -6.62
C HIS A 120 14.12 24.72 -7.55
N ASP A 121 14.28 23.87 -8.55
CA ASP A 121 15.01 24.28 -9.73
C ASP A 121 14.17 25.40 -10.40
N ALA A 122 14.48 26.62 -10.00
CA ALA A 122 13.93 27.81 -10.58
C ALA A 122 14.51 27.98 -12.00
N SER A 123 14.02 27.22 -12.96
CA SER A 123 14.11 27.61 -14.35
C SER A 123 13.01 28.64 -14.62
N GLU A 124 13.43 29.90 -14.59
CA GLU A 124 12.65 31.04 -15.06
C GLU A 124 12.18 30.82 -16.50
N ASP A 125 10.94 31.31 -16.78
CA ASP A 125 10.31 31.53 -18.08
C ASP A 125 9.35 30.44 -18.60
N ASP A 126 8.10 30.43 -18.06
CA ASP A 126 6.92 30.55 -18.93
C ASP A 126 5.65 30.97 -18.14
N PRO A 127 5.06 32.17 -18.38
CA PRO A 127 3.92 32.66 -17.61
C PRO A 127 2.56 32.22 -18.19
N ALA A 128 2.45 31.10 -18.88
CA ALA A 128 1.22 30.70 -19.58
C ALA A 128 0.46 29.50 -19.00
N ASP A 129 0.97 28.77 -18.01
CA ASP A 129 0.27 27.64 -17.39
C ASP A 129 0.15 27.76 -15.85
N ALA A 130 -0.53 28.83 -15.40
CA ALA A 130 -1.05 28.87 -14.04
C ALA A 130 -2.29 27.97 -13.94
N VAL A 131 -2.11 26.67 -14.06
CA VAL A 131 -3.05 25.68 -13.53
C VAL A 131 -2.72 25.57 -12.05
N GLU A 132 -3.66 25.98 -11.18
CA GLU A 132 -3.61 25.68 -9.75
C GLU A 132 -3.50 24.14 -9.62
N SER A 133 -2.29 23.64 -9.53
CA SER A 133 -2.06 22.25 -9.12
C SER A 133 -2.28 22.22 -7.61
N ASP A 134 -3.43 21.69 -7.17
CA ASP A 134 -3.51 21.04 -5.88
C ASP A 134 -2.44 19.93 -5.89
N GLU A 135 -1.23 20.27 -5.46
CA GLU A 135 -0.15 19.31 -5.29
C GLU A 135 -0.58 18.35 -4.19
N GLU A 136 -1.13 17.21 -4.57
CA GLU A 136 -1.33 16.07 -3.69
C GLU A 136 0.05 15.69 -3.16
N LYS A 137 0.38 16.17 -1.95
CA LYS A 137 1.58 15.74 -1.24
C LYS A 137 1.32 14.34 -0.71
N GLU A 138 2.24 13.44 -1.00
CA GLU A 138 2.28 12.13 -0.37
C GLU A 138 2.43 12.33 1.14
N THR A 139 1.47 11.86 1.93
CA THR A 139 1.49 12.03 3.39
C THR A 139 1.91 10.74 4.05
N THR A 140 2.62 10.87 5.18
CA THR A 140 3.08 9.72 5.97
C THR A 140 2.09 9.42 7.10
N ASP A 141 1.77 8.15 7.28
CA ASP A 141 1.00 7.65 8.43
C ASP A 141 1.91 7.55 9.66
N LEU A 142 2.00 8.64 10.40
CA LEU A 142 2.81 8.72 11.63
C LEU A 142 2.24 7.90 12.80
N ALA A 143 0.99 7.47 12.70
CA ALA A 143 0.33 6.68 13.73
C ALA A 143 0.65 5.18 13.62
N PHE A 144 1.11 4.73 12.46
CA PHE A 144 1.44 3.32 12.26
C PHE A 144 2.66 2.88 13.07
N SER A 145 2.49 1.78 13.80
CA SER A 145 3.58 1.08 14.50
C SER A 145 3.39 -0.43 14.37
N PRO A 146 4.39 -1.18 13.90
CA PRO A 146 4.30 -2.63 13.82
C PRO A 146 4.38 -3.27 15.21
N ASP A 147 3.79 -4.48 15.35
CA ASP A 147 3.94 -5.31 16.55
C ASP A 147 5.29 -6.03 16.56
N ALA A 148 5.81 -6.35 15.36
CA ALA A 148 7.09 -7.03 15.17
C ALA A 148 7.87 -6.41 14.00
N ALA A 149 9.16 -6.16 14.24
CA ALA A 149 10.06 -5.73 13.17
C ALA A 149 10.49 -6.92 12.32
N VAL A 150 10.60 -6.71 11.01
CA VAL A 150 11.20 -7.67 10.07
C VAL A 150 12.65 -7.30 9.79
N ILE A 151 13.51 -8.32 9.70
CA ILE A 151 14.93 -8.16 9.45
C ILE A 151 15.29 -8.89 8.16
N ASP A 152 16.15 -8.30 7.34
CA ASP A 152 16.56 -8.91 6.07
C ASP A 152 17.17 -10.30 6.28
N GLY A 153 16.74 -11.24 5.46
CA GLY A 153 17.17 -12.64 5.51
C GLY A 153 16.49 -13.50 6.59
N GLU A 154 15.66 -12.93 7.47
CA GLU A 154 14.93 -13.70 8.46
C GLU A 154 13.56 -14.16 7.95
N ARG A 155 13.20 -15.39 8.34
CA ARG A 155 11.84 -15.90 8.16
C ARG A 155 11.00 -15.47 9.35
N PHE A 156 10.09 -14.54 9.18
CA PHE A 156 9.25 -13.99 10.25
C PHE A 156 7.85 -14.61 10.32
N LEU A 157 7.42 -15.29 9.26
CA LEU A 157 6.11 -15.92 9.19
C LEU A 157 6.20 -17.23 8.41
N SER A 158 5.50 -18.25 8.92
CA SER A 158 5.39 -19.56 8.27
C SER A 158 4.02 -20.14 8.58
N THR A 159 3.38 -20.71 7.57
CA THR A 159 2.11 -21.42 7.71
C THR A 159 2.22 -22.79 7.03
N LYS A 160 1.15 -23.59 7.08
CA LYS A 160 1.11 -24.86 6.36
C LYS A 160 1.06 -24.68 4.83
N GLU A 161 0.65 -23.50 4.37
CA GLU A 161 0.50 -23.20 2.95
C GLU A 161 1.78 -22.60 2.34
N PHE A 162 2.60 -21.92 3.17
CA PHE A 162 3.91 -21.40 2.75
C PHE A 162 4.93 -21.65 3.86
N ALA A 163 5.76 -22.62 3.65
CA ALA A 163 6.83 -23.04 4.56
C ALA A 163 8.21 -22.72 3.99
#